data_c007a128db7baa033e3e896ccd7ac9f7
#
_entry.id   c007a128db7baa033e3e896ccd7ac9f7
#
_cell.length_a   1.000
_cell.length_b   1.000
_cell.length_c   1.000
_cell.angle_alpha   90.00
_cell.angle_beta   90.00
_cell.angle_gamma   90.00
#
_symmetry.space_group_name_H-M   'P 1'
#
loop_
_entity.id
_entity.type
_entity.pdbx_description
1 polymer ?
#
loop_
_entity_poly.entity_id
_entity_poly.type
_entity_poly.pdbx_seq_one_letter_code
_entity_poly.pdbx_strand_id
1 'polypeptide(L)'
;MIPGATEHRVSAGDVELDVVEAGDATRPTLVFLHGYPDCKQVWEPVMSRLADRYHVVAYDVRGAGRSTAPAPRAENYLLERLEDDILAVLDALAPYGPVHLVGHDWGSVQGWEFATSSRLCGGLASFTSISGPCLDHFGLWLGERLRRPTAASVAEPR
;
A
#
# COMPACT_ATOMS: atom_id res chain seq x y z
N MET A 1 18.97 -6.66 -4.55
CA MET A 1 19.08 -6.83 -3.06
C MET A 1 19.46 -5.48 -2.47
N ILE A 2 18.71 -5.00 -1.47
CA ILE A 2 18.93 -3.69 -0.84
C ILE A 2 20.08 -3.84 0.17
N PRO A 3 21.13 -3.03 0.11
CA PRO A 3 22.24 -3.09 1.07
C PRO A 3 21.76 -2.83 2.49
N GLY A 4 22.12 -3.71 3.42
CA GLY A 4 21.74 -3.58 4.84
C GLY A 4 20.27 -3.84 5.13
N ALA A 5 19.54 -4.47 4.20
CA ALA A 5 18.14 -4.82 4.43
C ALA A 5 18.00 -5.97 5.44
N THR A 6 16.97 -5.87 6.26
CA THR A 6 16.51 -6.90 7.20
C THR A 6 15.14 -7.38 6.78
N GLU A 7 14.91 -8.68 6.79
CA GLU A 7 13.59 -9.29 6.57
C GLU A 7 12.94 -9.62 7.91
N HIS A 8 11.62 -9.41 7.98
CA HIS A 8 10.80 -9.67 9.17
C HIS A 8 9.57 -10.48 8.80
N ARG A 9 9.01 -11.14 9.80
CA ARG A 9 7.66 -11.67 9.80
C ARG A 9 6.82 -10.89 10.79
N VAL A 10 5.78 -10.25 10.29
CA VAL A 10 4.86 -9.45 11.11
C VAL A 10 3.51 -10.15 11.16
N SER A 11 3.05 -10.47 12.36
CA SER A 11 1.73 -11.06 12.55
C SER A 11 0.64 -9.99 12.43
N ALA A 12 -0.32 -10.20 11.54
CA ALA A 12 -1.46 -9.33 11.32
C ALA A 12 -2.77 -10.13 11.39
N GLY A 13 -3.15 -10.46 12.61
CA GLY A 13 -4.34 -11.25 12.89
C GLY A 13 -4.22 -12.69 12.37
N ASP A 14 -4.88 -12.99 11.25
CA ASP A 14 -4.92 -14.33 10.65
C ASP A 14 -3.84 -14.60 9.61
N VAL A 15 -2.93 -13.63 9.38
CA VAL A 15 -1.85 -13.74 8.40
C VAL A 15 -0.49 -13.34 8.99
N GLU A 16 0.57 -13.88 8.38
CA GLU A 16 1.96 -13.48 8.61
C GLU A 16 2.43 -12.72 7.38
N LEU A 17 2.79 -11.46 7.55
CA LEU A 17 3.28 -10.60 6.48
C LEU A 17 4.79 -10.72 6.35
N ASP A 18 5.27 -10.86 5.13
CA ASP A 18 6.70 -10.85 4.81
C ASP A 18 7.13 -9.42 4.49
N VAL A 19 7.97 -8.86 5.34
CA VAL A 19 8.34 -7.44 5.34
C VAL A 19 9.84 -7.32 5.13
N VAL A 20 10.26 -6.30 4.42
CA VAL A 20 11.66 -5.90 4.30
C VAL A 20 11.80 -4.44 4.73
N GLU A 21 12.81 -4.16 5.55
CA GLU A 21 13.22 -2.80 5.89
C GLU A 21 14.70 -2.57 5.58
N ALA A 22 15.05 -1.29 5.38
CA ALA A 22 16.43 -0.86 5.26
C ALA A 22 16.56 0.63 5.67
N GLY A 23 17.80 1.05 5.93
CA GLY A 23 18.10 2.42 6.35
C GLY A 23 18.04 2.58 7.87
N ASP A 24 18.09 3.83 8.30
CA ASP A 24 18.14 4.19 9.73
C ASP A 24 16.72 4.46 10.24
N ALA A 25 16.24 3.64 11.19
CA ALA A 25 14.90 3.73 11.76
C ALA A 25 14.62 5.07 12.52
N THR A 26 15.64 5.88 12.76
CA THR A 26 15.46 7.22 13.34
C THR A 26 15.10 8.30 12.32
N ARG A 27 15.14 7.96 11.03
CA ARG A 27 14.82 8.86 9.92
C ARG A 27 13.34 8.77 9.53
N PRO A 28 12.83 9.74 8.74
CA PRO A 28 11.45 9.64 8.22
C PRO A 28 11.23 8.32 7.49
N THR A 29 10.10 7.66 7.79
CA THR A 29 9.78 6.34 7.23
C THR A 29 9.00 6.47 5.94
N LEU A 30 9.44 5.74 4.91
CA LEU A 30 8.71 5.52 3.67
C LEU A 30 8.17 4.09 3.66
N VAL A 31 6.87 3.90 3.53
CA VAL A 31 6.24 2.59 3.40
C VAL A 31 5.74 2.41 1.97
N PHE A 32 6.09 1.29 1.35
CA PHE A 32 5.81 0.99 -0.05
C PHE A 32 4.79 -0.15 -0.17
N LEU A 33 3.71 0.10 -0.92
CA LEU A 33 2.64 -0.86 -1.23
C LEU A 33 2.72 -1.25 -2.71
N HIS A 34 2.90 -2.55 -2.96
CA HIS A 34 2.86 -3.10 -4.32
C HIS A 34 1.43 -3.35 -4.81
N GLY A 35 1.27 -3.53 -6.13
CA GLY A 35 0.04 -3.92 -6.77
C GLY A 35 0.00 -5.38 -7.20
N TYR A 36 -0.95 -5.69 -8.08
CA TYR A 36 -1.12 -7.02 -8.65
C TYR A 36 -0.53 -7.08 -10.08
N PRO A 37 0.18 -8.12 -10.45
CA PRO A 37 0.48 -9.35 -9.68
C PRO A 37 1.83 -9.31 -8.96
N ASP A 38 2.32 -8.13 -8.63
CA ASP A 38 3.62 -7.90 -8.03
C ASP A 38 3.75 -8.41 -6.59
N CYS A 39 4.93 -8.17 -6.02
CA CYS A 39 5.29 -8.39 -4.62
C CYS A 39 6.28 -7.27 -4.20
N LYS A 40 6.66 -7.22 -2.92
CA LYS A 40 7.51 -6.15 -2.38
C LYS A 40 8.82 -5.93 -3.13
N GLN A 41 9.33 -6.96 -3.84
CA GLN A 41 10.56 -6.89 -4.62
C GLN A 41 10.51 -5.83 -5.74
N VAL A 42 9.33 -5.44 -6.23
CA VAL A 42 9.21 -4.36 -7.23
C VAL A 42 9.79 -3.05 -6.74
N TRP A 43 9.83 -2.86 -5.41
CA TRP A 43 10.34 -1.65 -4.78
C TRP A 43 11.86 -1.66 -4.51
N GLU A 44 12.55 -2.80 -4.65
CA GLU A 44 13.99 -2.91 -4.38
C GLU A 44 14.84 -1.82 -5.05
N PRO A 45 14.66 -1.48 -6.34
CA PRO A 45 15.46 -0.45 -7.00
C PRO A 45 15.26 0.95 -6.40
N VAL A 46 14.05 1.26 -5.96
CA VAL A 46 13.71 2.56 -5.34
C VAL A 46 14.23 2.59 -3.91
N MET A 47 13.94 1.57 -3.11
CA MET A 47 14.39 1.45 -1.73
C MET A 47 15.92 1.53 -1.63
N SER A 48 16.65 0.86 -2.53
CA SER A 48 18.13 0.90 -2.56
C SER A 48 18.70 2.30 -2.75
N ARG A 49 17.96 3.20 -3.42
CA ARG A 49 18.37 4.58 -3.66
C ARG A 49 17.99 5.54 -2.54
N LEU A 50 17.07 5.11 -1.67
CA LEU A 50 16.50 5.96 -0.62
C LEU A 50 16.98 5.59 0.78
N ALA A 51 17.47 4.36 0.98
CA ALA A 51 17.87 3.83 2.28
C ALA A 51 19.02 4.60 2.96
N ASP A 52 19.80 5.37 2.21
CA ASP A 52 20.84 6.26 2.75
C ASP A 52 20.27 7.53 3.42
N ARG A 53 19.02 7.89 3.15
CA ARG A 53 18.37 9.12 3.63
C ARG A 53 17.09 8.88 4.42
N TYR A 54 16.45 7.73 4.24
CA TYR A 54 15.17 7.37 4.83
C TYR A 54 15.22 5.98 5.46
N HIS A 55 14.36 5.75 6.41
CA HIS A 55 13.94 4.41 6.77
C HIS A 55 12.93 3.94 5.72
N VAL A 56 13.20 2.83 5.04
CA VAL A 56 12.37 2.31 3.95
C VAL A 56 11.81 0.94 4.30
N VAL A 57 10.51 0.77 4.17
CA VAL A 57 9.77 -0.45 4.52
C VAL A 57 8.90 -0.86 3.34
N ALA A 58 8.91 -2.14 2.97
CA ALA A 58 7.95 -2.71 2.02
C ALA A 58 7.50 -4.08 2.52
N TYR A 59 6.27 -4.46 2.24
CA TYR A 59 5.76 -5.77 2.60
C TYR A 59 4.96 -6.40 1.46
N ASP A 60 4.91 -7.72 1.44
CA ASP A 60 3.99 -8.46 0.59
C ASP A 60 2.59 -8.38 1.19
N VAL A 61 1.62 -7.88 0.43
CA VAL A 61 0.21 -7.82 0.84
C VAL A 61 -0.29 -9.25 1.11
N ARG A 62 -1.25 -9.42 2.05
CA ARG A 62 -1.84 -10.73 2.35
C ARG A 62 -2.17 -11.54 1.09
N GLY A 63 -1.70 -12.76 1.02
CA GLY A 63 -1.88 -13.65 -0.14
C GLY A 63 -0.96 -13.40 -1.32
N ALA A 64 -0.05 -12.42 -1.24
CA ALA A 64 0.96 -12.15 -2.25
C ALA A 64 2.38 -12.54 -1.77
N GLY A 65 3.28 -12.74 -2.71
CA GLY A 65 4.69 -12.99 -2.45
C GLY A 65 4.93 -14.10 -1.45
N ARG A 66 5.57 -13.76 -0.33
CA ARG A 66 5.88 -14.69 0.78
C ARG A 66 4.97 -14.50 1.99
N SER A 67 4.03 -13.55 1.96
CA SER A 67 2.99 -13.42 2.99
C SER A 67 2.01 -14.58 2.92
N THR A 68 1.47 -14.98 4.08
CA THR A 68 0.47 -16.05 4.09
C THR A 68 -0.86 -15.56 3.53
N ALA A 69 -1.63 -16.47 2.96
CA ALA A 69 -2.98 -16.20 2.49
C ALA A 69 -4.00 -16.58 3.58
N PRO A 70 -4.98 -15.75 3.87
CA PRO A 70 -6.12 -16.16 4.69
C PRO A 70 -7.00 -17.15 3.94
N ALA A 71 -8.04 -17.68 4.61
CA ALA A 71 -9.04 -18.51 3.93
C ALA A 71 -9.60 -17.77 2.68
N PRO A 72 -9.88 -18.47 1.55
CA PRO A 72 -10.26 -17.83 0.28
C PRO A 72 -11.71 -17.33 0.30
N ARG A 73 -11.98 -16.30 1.07
CA ARG A 73 -13.27 -15.62 1.23
C ARG A 73 -13.07 -14.14 0.99
N ALA A 74 -14.02 -13.49 0.32
CA ALA A 74 -13.95 -12.05 0.01
C ALA A 74 -13.78 -11.18 1.27
N GLU A 75 -14.42 -11.58 2.38
CA GLU A 75 -14.38 -10.84 3.66
C GLU A 75 -12.96 -10.73 4.24
N ASN A 76 -12.05 -11.63 3.84
CA ASN A 76 -10.66 -11.63 4.30
C ASN A 76 -9.76 -10.68 3.48
N TYR A 77 -10.30 -10.08 2.41
CA TYR A 77 -9.58 -9.16 1.53
C TYR A 77 -10.25 -7.77 1.43
N LEU A 78 -11.16 -7.47 2.35
CA LEU A 78 -11.75 -6.13 2.45
C LEU A 78 -10.69 -5.10 2.81
N LEU A 79 -10.92 -3.85 2.44
CA LEU A 79 -9.98 -2.74 2.68
C LEU A 79 -9.66 -2.56 4.16
N GLU A 80 -10.62 -2.81 5.06
CA GLU A 80 -10.42 -2.79 6.50
C GLU A 80 -9.41 -3.84 6.98
N ARG A 81 -9.36 -5.03 6.32
CA ARG A 81 -8.38 -6.07 6.62
C ARG A 81 -6.99 -5.69 6.14
N LEU A 82 -6.91 -5.04 4.98
CA LEU A 82 -5.66 -4.53 4.45
C LEU A 82 -5.14 -3.35 5.30
N GLU A 83 -6.05 -2.58 5.89
CA GLU A 83 -5.69 -1.54 6.86
C GLU A 83 -5.17 -2.15 8.18
N ASP A 84 -5.76 -3.24 8.66
CA ASP A 84 -5.22 -3.99 9.82
C ASP A 84 -3.78 -4.44 9.54
N ASP A 85 -3.47 -4.87 8.31
CA ASP A 85 -2.14 -5.30 7.92
C ASP A 85 -1.11 -4.16 8.00
N ILE A 86 -1.41 -3.02 7.37
CA ILE A 86 -0.46 -1.88 7.41
C ILE A 86 -0.28 -1.37 8.83
N LEU A 87 -1.33 -1.33 9.65
CA LEU A 87 -1.22 -0.93 11.06
C LEU A 87 -0.29 -1.86 11.83
N ALA A 88 -0.39 -3.19 11.61
CA ALA A 88 0.52 -4.15 12.24
C ALA A 88 1.98 -3.92 11.80
N VAL A 89 2.22 -3.61 10.52
CA VAL A 89 3.57 -3.29 10.01
C VAL A 89 4.09 -2.00 10.64
N LEU A 90 3.26 -0.95 10.73
CA LEU A 90 3.64 0.33 11.34
C LEU A 90 3.96 0.17 12.83
N ASP A 91 3.14 -0.55 13.56
CA ASP A 91 3.37 -0.82 14.99
C ASP A 91 4.68 -1.57 15.23
N ALA A 92 5.03 -2.49 14.33
CA ALA A 92 6.24 -3.30 14.46
C ALA A 92 7.52 -2.54 14.07
N LEU A 93 7.48 -1.71 13.01
CA LEU A 93 8.69 -1.19 12.37
C LEU A 93 8.76 0.34 12.30
N ALA A 94 7.64 1.05 12.47
CA ALA A 94 7.58 2.50 12.40
C ALA A 94 6.79 3.14 13.56
N PRO A 95 7.04 2.73 14.82
CA PRO A 95 6.22 3.16 15.96
C PRO A 95 6.36 4.66 16.29
N TYR A 96 7.35 5.35 15.70
CA TYR A 96 7.68 6.73 16.05
C TYR A 96 7.66 7.62 14.82
N GLY A 97 6.70 8.52 14.76
CA GLY A 97 6.67 9.60 13.81
C GLY A 97 5.80 9.38 12.57
N PRO A 98 5.62 10.43 11.80
CA PRO A 98 4.77 10.41 10.62
C PRO A 98 5.40 9.58 9.50
N VAL A 99 4.55 8.82 8.81
CA VAL A 99 4.92 7.91 7.72
C VAL A 99 4.56 8.53 6.37
N HIS A 100 5.45 8.38 5.40
CA HIS A 100 5.17 8.66 3.99
C HIS A 100 4.78 7.37 3.28
N LEU A 101 3.55 7.30 2.79
CA LEU A 101 3.03 6.13 2.09
C LEU A 101 3.21 6.27 0.58
N VAL A 102 3.67 5.22 -0.09
CA VAL A 102 3.83 5.16 -1.54
C VAL A 102 3.13 3.90 -2.05
N GLY A 103 2.10 4.06 -2.88
CA GLY A 103 1.34 2.95 -3.43
C GLY A 103 1.38 2.92 -4.95
N HIS A 104 1.49 1.73 -5.53
CA HIS A 104 1.42 1.50 -6.97
C HIS A 104 0.30 0.51 -7.28
N ASP A 105 -0.48 0.77 -8.35
CA ASP A 105 -1.58 -0.08 -8.84
C ASP A 105 -2.59 -0.37 -7.71
N TRP A 106 -2.87 -1.63 -7.34
CA TRP A 106 -3.71 -1.97 -6.20
C TRP A 106 -3.18 -1.44 -4.86
N GLY A 107 -1.86 -1.29 -4.70
CA GLY A 107 -1.28 -0.63 -3.53
C GLY A 107 -1.64 0.86 -3.47
N SER A 108 -1.82 1.52 -4.62
CA SER A 108 -2.34 2.88 -4.66
C SER A 108 -3.83 2.94 -4.30
N VAL A 109 -4.63 1.99 -4.78
CA VAL A 109 -6.06 1.89 -4.41
C VAL A 109 -6.22 1.75 -2.89
N GLN A 110 -5.46 0.85 -2.26
CA GLN A 110 -5.42 0.70 -0.80
C GLN A 110 -4.96 1.99 -0.11
N GLY A 111 -3.90 2.62 -0.62
CA GLY A 111 -3.35 3.84 -0.07
C GLY A 111 -4.33 5.01 -0.04
N TRP A 112 -5.25 5.12 -0.98
CA TRP A 112 -6.33 6.11 -0.95
C TRP A 112 -7.27 5.89 0.23
N GLU A 113 -7.65 4.65 0.51
CA GLU A 113 -8.44 4.31 1.68
C GLU A 113 -7.69 4.64 2.97
N PHE A 114 -6.43 4.20 3.08
CA PHE A 114 -5.60 4.44 4.25
C PHE A 114 -5.38 5.93 4.52
N ALA A 115 -5.19 6.74 3.47
CA ALA A 115 -4.98 8.19 3.60
C ALA A 115 -6.24 8.95 4.06
N THR A 116 -7.42 8.37 3.89
CA THR A 116 -8.70 8.96 4.29
C THR A 116 -9.30 8.32 5.54
N SER A 117 -8.73 7.20 6.00
CA SER A 117 -9.18 6.50 7.20
C SER A 117 -8.90 7.28 8.48
N SER A 118 -9.87 7.28 9.39
CA SER A 118 -9.71 7.85 10.72
C SER A 118 -8.67 7.13 11.59
N ARG A 119 -8.36 5.87 11.29
CA ARG A 119 -7.39 5.04 12.04
C ARG A 119 -5.95 5.43 11.71
N LEU A 120 -5.69 5.89 10.49
CA LEU A 120 -4.37 6.33 10.01
C LEU A 120 -4.26 7.85 9.89
N CYS A 121 -5.38 8.58 10.05
CA CYS A 121 -5.42 10.04 10.03
C CYS A 121 -4.52 10.61 11.14
N GLY A 122 -3.54 11.44 10.74
CA GLY A 122 -2.53 11.98 11.67
C GLY A 122 -1.26 11.14 11.81
N GLY A 123 -1.27 9.85 11.39
CA GLY A 123 -0.07 9.01 11.29
C GLY A 123 0.64 9.11 9.94
N LEU A 124 -0.07 9.51 8.88
CA LEU A 124 0.50 9.70 7.56
C LEU A 124 0.91 11.16 7.33
N ALA A 125 2.18 11.37 7.02
CA ALA A 125 2.72 12.67 6.61
C ALA A 125 2.39 13.01 5.15
N SER A 126 2.35 11.99 4.29
CA SER A 126 1.96 12.13 2.88
C SER A 126 1.59 10.80 2.27
N PHE A 127 0.84 10.85 1.16
CA PHE A 127 0.56 9.72 0.31
C PHE A 127 0.94 10.03 -1.15
N THR A 128 1.71 9.13 -1.76
CA THR A 128 2.05 9.17 -3.18
C THR A 128 1.34 8.04 -3.90
N SER A 129 0.40 8.40 -4.76
CA SER A 129 -0.40 7.48 -5.58
C SER A 129 0.22 7.33 -6.96
N ILE A 130 0.47 6.08 -7.38
CA ILE A 130 1.01 5.75 -8.70
C ILE A 130 0.07 4.75 -9.38
N SER A 131 -0.57 5.17 -10.47
CA SER A 131 -1.39 4.33 -11.36
C SER A 131 -2.55 3.58 -10.70
N GLY A 132 -3.12 4.13 -9.62
CA GLY A 132 -4.30 3.58 -8.94
C GLY A 132 -5.26 4.69 -8.54
N PRO A 133 -6.55 4.65 -8.95
CA PRO A 133 -7.52 5.68 -8.62
C PRO A 133 -8.05 5.55 -7.19
N CYS A 134 -8.56 6.66 -6.66
CA CYS A 134 -9.50 6.62 -5.55
C CYS A 134 -10.82 6.00 -6.03
N LEU A 135 -11.27 4.90 -5.40
CA LEU A 135 -12.46 4.17 -5.84
C LEU A 135 -13.74 5.01 -5.71
N ASP A 136 -13.86 5.83 -4.67
CA ASP A 136 -15.03 6.71 -4.48
C ASP A 136 -15.13 7.73 -5.62
N HIS A 137 -14.03 8.42 -5.93
CA HIS A 137 -14.00 9.38 -7.04
C HIS A 137 -14.25 8.72 -8.39
N PHE A 138 -13.68 7.53 -8.61
CA PHE A 138 -13.94 6.75 -9.82
C PHE A 138 -15.41 6.35 -9.92
N GLY A 139 -16.01 5.88 -8.82
CA GLY A 139 -17.42 5.50 -8.75
C GLY A 139 -18.35 6.69 -9.03
N LEU A 140 -18.07 7.86 -8.45
CA LEU A 140 -18.80 9.10 -8.72
C LEU A 140 -18.70 9.50 -10.19
N TRP A 141 -17.47 9.53 -10.73
CA TRP A 141 -17.24 9.87 -12.13
C TRP A 141 -17.97 8.91 -13.10
N LEU A 142 -17.90 7.60 -12.84
CA LEU A 142 -18.57 6.59 -13.64
C LEU A 142 -20.10 6.75 -13.57
N GLY A 143 -20.63 6.97 -12.37
CA GLY A 143 -22.06 7.19 -12.15
C GLY A 143 -22.59 8.42 -12.91
N GLU A 144 -21.84 9.52 -12.94
CA GLU A 144 -22.20 10.71 -13.72
C GLU A 144 -22.17 10.43 -15.21
N ARG A 145 -21.17 9.72 -15.72
CA ARG A 145 -21.06 9.36 -17.14
C ARG A 145 -22.17 8.44 -17.61
N LEU A 146 -22.57 7.47 -16.79
CA LEU A 146 -23.68 6.57 -17.09
C LEU A 146 -25.04 7.30 -17.08
N ARG A 147 -25.21 8.30 -16.21
CA ARG A 147 -26.45 9.11 -16.15
C ARG A 147 -26.56 10.13 -17.28
N ARG A 148 -25.44 10.63 -17.80
CA ARG A 148 -25.34 11.65 -18.84
C ARG A 148 -24.31 11.25 -19.92
N PRO A 149 -24.60 10.21 -20.71
CA PRO A 149 -23.69 9.81 -21.77
C PRO A 149 -23.58 10.93 -22.80
N THR A 150 -22.38 11.51 -22.95
CA THR A 150 -22.11 12.45 -24.05
C THR A 150 -21.69 11.64 -25.28
N ALA A 151 -21.92 12.20 -26.48
CA ALA A 151 -21.49 11.57 -27.74
C ALA A 151 -19.98 11.24 -27.74
N ALA A 152 -19.15 12.04 -27.08
CA ALA A 152 -17.73 11.79 -26.90
C ALA A 152 -17.43 10.61 -25.96
N SER A 153 -18.29 10.32 -24.97
CA SER A 153 -18.09 9.18 -24.03
C SER A 153 -18.48 7.82 -24.62
N VAL A 154 -19.16 7.83 -25.77
CA VAL A 154 -19.59 6.63 -26.52
C VAL A 154 -18.64 6.31 -27.68
N ALA A 155 -17.82 7.26 -28.11
CA ALA A 155 -17.06 7.20 -29.36
C ALA A 155 -15.61 6.71 -29.26
N GLU A 156 -15.09 6.33 -28.10
CA GLU A 156 -13.73 5.79 -27.99
C GLU A 156 -13.66 4.40 -27.34
N PRO A 157 -13.71 3.35 -28.17
CA PRO A 157 -13.00 2.12 -27.86
C PRO A 157 -11.57 2.26 -28.41
N ARG A 158 -10.62 2.68 -27.61
CA ARG A 158 -9.20 2.47 -27.88
C ARG A 158 -8.49 1.97 -26.64
#